data_88480a5846f9f6225d63faed66ac36ee
#
_entry.id   88480a5846f9f6225d63faed66ac36ee
#
_cell.length_a   1.000
_cell.length_b   1.000
_cell.length_c   1.000
_cell.angle_alpha   90.00
_cell.angle_beta   90.00
_cell.angle_gamma   90.00
#
_symmetry.space_group_name_H-M   'P 1'
#
loop_
_entity.id
_entity.type
_entity.pdbx_description
1 polymer ?
#
loop_
_entity_poly.entity_id
_entity_poly.type
_entity_poly.pdbx_seq_one_letter_code
_entity_poly.pdbx_strand_id
1 'polypeptide(L)'
;MVQSGLSNVAYDADHNRAYPYDRNMPLIFIGGMPRSGTTLMRAVLDALPDVRCGEETRVIPRLLGLKSQWQKSEKESKRLVEAGLTDDVLSSAVAAFILEVIAKHAEPAPRLCNKDPFTLKSTIELSRMFPNAKFLLMLRDGRAVVHSIISRKVTISGFDLKSYRSCLEKWSTAMENMYFQCLKVGPSRCMPVYYEQLVLHPEQMMHRILEFLDIPWDNIVLHHEQLINKPGGISLSK
;
A
#
# COMPACT_ATOMS: atom_id res chain seq x y z
N MET A 1 -18.37 -15.97 -25.50
CA MET A 1 -18.45 -14.54 -25.82
C MET A 1 -17.47 -13.82 -24.91
N VAL A 2 -16.35 -13.37 -25.47
CA VAL A 2 -15.37 -12.59 -24.74
C VAL A 2 -15.97 -11.19 -24.59
N GLN A 3 -16.38 -10.81 -23.39
CA GLN A 3 -16.68 -9.40 -23.10
C GLN A 3 -15.38 -8.65 -23.29
N SER A 4 -15.32 -7.82 -24.33
CA SER A 4 -14.35 -6.74 -24.45
C SER A 4 -14.57 -5.81 -23.26
N GLY A 5 -13.81 -6.03 -22.19
CA GLY A 5 -13.86 -5.19 -21.02
C GLY A 5 -13.48 -3.77 -21.42
N LEU A 6 -14.42 -2.84 -21.30
CA LEU A 6 -14.12 -1.42 -21.30
C LEU A 6 -13.15 -1.18 -20.15
N SER A 7 -11.86 -1.02 -20.46
CA SER A 7 -10.89 -0.57 -19.49
C SER A 7 -11.28 0.84 -19.07
N ASN A 8 -11.37 1.07 -17.75
CA ASN A 8 -11.53 2.41 -17.22
C ASN A 8 -10.32 3.26 -17.64
N VAL A 9 -10.53 4.55 -17.80
CA VAL A 9 -9.47 5.48 -18.24
C VAL A 9 -9.38 6.62 -17.23
N ALA A 10 -8.17 6.87 -16.74
CA ALA A 10 -7.81 8.09 -16.03
C ALA A 10 -7.17 9.05 -17.03
N TYR A 11 -7.65 10.28 -17.08
CA TYR A 11 -7.21 11.28 -18.02
C TYR A 11 -6.36 12.34 -17.35
N ASP A 12 -5.14 12.51 -17.86
CA ASP A 12 -4.23 13.58 -17.50
C ASP A 12 -4.45 14.76 -18.44
N ALA A 13 -5.13 15.79 -17.93
CA ALA A 13 -5.48 16.96 -18.71
C ALA A 13 -4.27 17.84 -19.04
N ASP A 14 -3.26 17.88 -18.17
CA ASP A 14 -2.09 18.74 -18.32
C ASP A 14 -1.16 18.25 -19.44
N HIS A 15 -1.08 16.93 -19.59
CA HIS A 15 -0.24 16.29 -20.62
C HIS A 15 -1.04 15.69 -21.78
N ASN A 16 -2.38 15.86 -21.78
CA ASN A 16 -3.28 15.29 -22.80
C ASN A 16 -3.08 13.78 -23.01
N ARG A 17 -2.95 13.03 -21.92
CA ARG A 17 -2.72 11.59 -21.92
C ARG A 17 -3.84 10.83 -21.22
N ALA A 18 -4.18 9.66 -21.77
CA ALA A 18 -5.15 8.75 -21.21
C ALA A 18 -4.45 7.47 -20.73
N TYR A 19 -4.68 7.11 -19.47
CA TYR A 19 -4.12 5.92 -18.85
C TYR A 19 -5.23 4.91 -18.56
N PRO A 20 -5.29 3.79 -19.29
CA PRO A 20 -6.22 2.72 -18.97
C PRO A 20 -5.83 2.05 -17.66
N TYR A 21 -6.80 1.72 -16.83
CA TYR A 21 -6.58 0.98 -15.60
C TYR A 21 -7.58 -0.13 -15.42
N ASP A 22 -7.10 -1.27 -14.95
CA ASP A 22 -7.90 -2.44 -14.61
C ASP A 22 -7.29 -3.21 -13.44
N ARG A 23 -7.94 -4.31 -13.05
CA ARG A 23 -7.48 -5.16 -11.94
C ARG A 23 -6.18 -5.92 -12.23
N ASN A 24 -5.77 -6.01 -13.50
CA ASN A 24 -4.57 -6.74 -13.92
C ASN A 24 -3.35 -5.82 -14.05
N MET A 25 -3.54 -4.50 -13.89
CA MET A 25 -2.39 -3.59 -13.90
C MET A 25 -1.42 -3.90 -12.74
N PRO A 26 -0.11 -3.63 -12.89
CA PRO A 26 0.90 -3.89 -11.87
C PRO A 26 0.86 -2.85 -10.74
N LEU A 27 -0.18 -2.92 -9.90
CA LEU A 27 -0.31 -2.05 -8.72
C LEU A 27 0.81 -2.31 -7.71
N ILE A 28 1.25 -1.25 -7.05
CA ILE A 28 2.23 -1.31 -5.96
C ILE A 28 1.53 -0.96 -4.66
N PHE A 29 1.65 -1.83 -3.64
CA PHE A 29 1.16 -1.55 -2.30
C PHE A 29 2.32 -1.43 -1.32
N ILE A 30 2.43 -0.28 -0.66
CA ILE A 30 3.43 -0.02 0.38
C ILE A 30 2.73 0.00 1.73
N GLY A 31 3.16 -0.86 2.64
CA GLY A 31 2.62 -0.89 3.99
C GLY A 31 3.62 -1.33 5.04
N GLY A 32 3.14 -1.47 6.27
CA GLY A 32 3.93 -1.75 7.46
C GLY A 32 3.33 -1.04 8.66
N MET A 33 4.07 -0.94 9.75
CA MET A 33 3.62 -0.08 10.84
C MET A 33 3.81 1.41 10.50
N PRO A 34 2.91 2.30 10.92
CA PRO A 34 3.20 3.74 10.91
C PRO A 34 4.57 4.00 11.55
N ARG A 35 5.37 4.88 10.99
CA ARG A 35 6.75 5.21 11.40
C ARG A 35 7.83 4.18 11.03
N SER A 36 7.50 3.17 10.21
CA SER A 36 8.49 2.20 9.68
C SER A 36 9.20 2.64 8.39
N GLY A 37 8.96 3.85 7.89
CA GLY A 37 9.56 4.34 6.64
C GLY A 37 8.66 4.24 5.41
N THR A 38 7.38 3.93 5.56
CA THR A 38 6.42 3.85 4.44
C THR A 38 6.32 5.17 3.65
N THR A 39 6.41 6.32 4.33
CA THR A 39 6.42 7.63 3.67
C THR A 39 7.70 7.88 2.89
N LEU A 40 8.86 7.44 3.41
CA LEU A 40 10.13 7.50 2.67
C LEU A 40 10.04 6.67 1.39
N MET A 41 9.61 5.41 1.49
CA MET A 41 9.47 4.52 0.33
C MET A 41 8.51 5.11 -0.71
N ARG A 42 7.37 5.67 -0.27
CA ARG A 42 6.46 6.39 -1.15
C ARG A 42 7.17 7.54 -1.87
N ALA A 43 7.86 8.42 -1.13
CA ALA A 43 8.53 9.57 -1.71
C ALA A 43 9.60 9.17 -2.74
N VAL A 44 10.36 8.13 -2.44
CA VAL A 44 11.36 7.58 -3.38
C VAL A 44 10.70 7.06 -4.66
N LEU A 45 9.59 6.33 -4.55
CA LEU A 45 8.89 5.82 -5.75
C LEU A 45 8.13 6.91 -6.50
N ASP A 46 7.55 7.90 -5.80
CA ASP A 46 6.90 9.06 -6.43
C ASP A 46 7.89 9.99 -7.18
N ALA A 47 9.19 9.86 -6.91
CA ALA A 47 10.21 10.57 -7.69
C ALA A 47 10.34 10.04 -9.13
N LEU A 48 9.94 8.79 -9.36
CA LEU A 48 9.99 8.17 -10.69
C LEU A 48 8.90 8.78 -11.60
N PRO A 49 9.20 9.09 -12.86
CA PRO A 49 8.27 9.74 -13.78
C PRO A 49 7.01 8.89 -14.05
N ASP A 50 7.18 7.55 -14.05
CA ASP A 50 6.11 6.60 -14.38
C ASP A 50 5.34 6.05 -13.18
N VAL A 51 5.65 6.47 -11.96
CA VAL A 51 5.01 5.97 -10.74
C VAL A 51 4.27 7.09 -10.02
N ARG A 52 3.05 6.82 -9.55
CA ARG A 52 2.29 7.73 -8.67
C ARG A 52 1.64 6.95 -7.54
N CYS A 53 1.98 7.34 -6.32
CA CYS A 53 1.43 6.76 -5.10
C CYS A 53 0.33 7.63 -4.46
N GLY A 54 0.39 8.92 -4.65
CA GLY A 54 -0.51 9.86 -3.98
C GLY A 54 -0.37 9.90 -2.46
N GLU A 55 -1.20 10.70 -1.81
CA GLU A 55 -1.24 10.83 -0.35
C GLU A 55 -1.96 9.65 0.31
N GLU A 56 -1.71 9.45 1.61
CA GLU A 56 -2.36 8.42 2.43
C GLU A 56 -3.85 8.74 2.62
N THR A 57 -4.73 7.88 2.10
CA THR A 57 -6.18 8.10 2.18
C THR A 57 -6.81 7.50 3.44
N ARG A 58 -6.23 6.44 3.98
CA ARG A 58 -6.76 5.62 5.09
C ARG A 58 -8.12 4.96 4.78
N VAL A 59 -8.61 5.08 3.55
CA VAL A 59 -9.90 4.51 3.14
C VAL A 59 -9.78 3.01 2.91
N ILE A 60 -8.75 2.60 2.17
CA ILE A 60 -8.54 1.21 1.76
C ILE A 60 -8.42 0.26 2.97
N PRO A 61 -7.55 0.50 3.96
CA PRO A 61 -7.46 -0.41 5.11
C PRO A 61 -8.74 -0.45 5.96
N ARG A 62 -9.54 0.63 5.97
CA ARG A 62 -10.83 0.64 6.68
C ARG A 62 -11.87 -0.21 5.96
N LEU A 63 -11.96 -0.10 4.62
CA LEU A 63 -12.85 -0.91 3.81
C LEU A 63 -12.52 -2.40 3.91
N LEU A 64 -11.23 -2.76 3.81
CA LEU A 64 -10.75 -4.14 3.99
C LEU A 64 -11.05 -4.66 5.41
N GLY A 65 -10.89 -3.80 6.42
CA GLY A 65 -11.26 -4.11 7.80
C GLY A 65 -12.75 -4.39 7.95
N LEU A 66 -13.60 -3.59 7.33
CA LEU A 66 -15.06 -3.77 7.34
C LEU A 66 -15.46 -5.08 6.63
N LYS A 67 -14.90 -5.35 5.45
CA LYS A 67 -15.11 -6.64 4.75
C LYS A 67 -14.72 -7.82 5.63
N SER A 68 -13.55 -7.74 6.29
CA SER A 68 -13.09 -8.79 7.21
C SER A 68 -14.02 -8.99 8.41
N GLN A 69 -14.65 -7.93 8.93
CA GLN A 69 -15.65 -8.04 10.00
C GLN A 69 -16.89 -8.80 9.54
N TRP A 70 -17.42 -8.50 8.36
CA TRP A 70 -18.56 -9.24 7.78
C TRP A 70 -18.25 -10.72 7.59
N GLN A 71 -17.06 -11.04 7.06
CA GLN A 71 -16.64 -12.44 6.84
C GLN A 71 -16.46 -13.21 8.16
N LYS A 72 -16.00 -12.57 9.22
CA LYS A 72 -15.78 -13.19 10.54
C LYS A 72 -17.06 -13.39 11.34
N SER A 73 -18.09 -12.62 11.04
CA SER A 73 -19.39 -12.75 11.69
C SER A 73 -20.21 -13.81 10.95
N GLU A 74 -20.40 -14.96 11.56
CA GLU A 74 -21.19 -16.05 10.96
C GLU A 74 -22.61 -15.57 10.57
N LYS A 75 -23.25 -14.79 11.44
CA LYS A 75 -24.58 -14.22 11.18
C LYS A 75 -24.59 -13.28 9.96
N GLU A 76 -23.63 -12.37 9.86
CA GLU A 76 -23.57 -11.42 8.74
C GLU A 76 -23.16 -12.13 7.45
N SER A 77 -22.17 -13.03 7.50
CA SER A 77 -21.76 -13.82 6.34
C SER A 77 -22.93 -14.61 5.75
N LYS A 78 -23.74 -15.27 6.61
CA LYS A 78 -24.92 -16.00 6.18
C LYS A 78 -25.96 -15.08 5.51
N ARG A 79 -26.26 -13.95 6.12
CA ARG A 79 -27.20 -12.93 5.55
C ARG A 79 -26.75 -12.42 4.19
N LEU A 80 -25.44 -12.12 4.02
CA LEU A 80 -24.89 -11.66 2.76
C LEU A 80 -25.08 -12.71 1.66
N VAL A 81 -24.77 -13.99 1.95
CA VAL A 81 -24.94 -15.09 0.99
C VAL A 81 -26.42 -15.29 0.63
N GLU A 82 -27.33 -15.27 1.61
CA GLU A 82 -28.79 -15.35 1.39
C GLU A 82 -29.32 -14.19 0.52
N ALA A 83 -28.70 -13.02 0.62
CA ALA A 83 -29.01 -11.84 -0.22
C ALA A 83 -28.31 -11.87 -1.60
N GLY A 84 -27.59 -12.95 -1.95
CA GLY A 84 -26.84 -13.07 -3.21
C GLY A 84 -25.48 -12.40 -3.23
N LEU A 85 -25.02 -11.78 -2.10
CA LEU A 85 -23.69 -11.19 -1.95
C LEU A 85 -22.70 -12.26 -1.49
N THR A 86 -22.31 -13.14 -2.41
CA THR A 86 -21.25 -14.12 -2.16
C THR A 86 -19.90 -13.44 -1.93
N ASP A 87 -18.92 -14.18 -1.41
CA ASP A 87 -17.58 -13.63 -1.21
C ASP A 87 -16.95 -13.12 -2.51
N ASP A 88 -17.19 -13.77 -3.63
CA ASP A 88 -16.70 -13.36 -4.95
C ASP A 88 -17.32 -12.02 -5.39
N VAL A 89 -18.65 -11.87 -5.22
CA VAL A 89 -19.35 -10.61 -5.53
C VAL A 89 -18.84 -9.47 -4.65
N LEU A 90 -18.73 -9.72 -3.35
CA LEU A 90 -18.25 -8.72 -2.40
C LEU A 90 -16.78 -8.34 -2.66
N SER A 91 -15.92 -9.33 -2.91
CA SER A 91 -14.51 -9.13 -3.25
C SER A 91 -14.36 -8.33 -4.54
N SER A 92 -15.18 -8.61 -5.55
CA SER A 92 -15.18 -7.88 -6.82
C SER A 92 -15.61 -6.42 -6.64
N ALA A 93 -16.65 -6.16 -5.85
CA ALA A 93 -17.10 -4.79 -5.55
C ALA A 93 -16.05 -4.00 -4.76
N VAL A 94 -15.42 -4.63 -3.75
CA VAL A 94 -14.33 -4.01 -2.97
C VAL A 94 -13.11 -3.73 -3.84
N ALA A 95 -12.75 -4.66 -4.74
CA ALA A 95 -11.65 -4.46 -5.67
C ALA A 95 -11.92 -3.29 -6.63
N ALA A 96 -13.13 -3.15 -7.16
CA ALA A 96 -13.52 -2.03 -8.01
C ALA A 96 -13.41 -0.70 -7.26
N PHE A 97 -13.89 -0.64 -6.01
CA PHE A 97 -13.76 0.55 -5.16
C PHE A 97 -12.29 0.92 -4.91
N ILE A 98 -11.46 -0.06 -4.52
CA ILE A 98 -10.03 0.17 -4.25
C ILE A 98 -9.32 0.69 -5.49
N LEU A 99 -9.59 0.06 -6.65
CA LEU A 99 -8.99 0.45 -7.91
C LEU A 99 -9.37 1.88 -8.30
N GLU A 100 -10.64 2.25 -8.17
CA GLU A 100 -11.14 3.58 -8.47
C GLU A 100 -10.51 4.65 -7.56
N VAL A 101 -10.37 4.35 -6.25
CA VAL A 101 -9.68 5.24 -5.32
C VAL A 101 -8.22 5.44 -5.73
N ILE A 102 -7.48 4.34 -6.02
CA ILE A 102 -6.07 4.43 -6.39
C ILE A 102 -5.88 5.18 -7.71
N ALA A 103 -6.76 4.94 -8.69
CA ALA A 103 -6.64 5.54 -10.02
C ALA A 103 -7.00 7.02 -10.08
N LYS A 104 -7.83 7.52 -9.15
CA LYS A 104 -8.40 8.87 -9.24
C LYS A 104 -8.07 9.82 -8.10
N HIS A 105 -7.39 9.36 -7.03
CA HIS A 105 -7.05 10.24 -5.91
C HIS A 105 -5.76 11.04 -6.12
N ALA A 106 -4.98 10.70 -7.15
CA ALA A 106 -3.75 11.38 -7.53
C ALA A 106 -3.68 11.52 -9.06
N GLU A 107 -2.62 12.14 -9.55
CA GLU A 107 -2.38 12.26 -11.00
C GLU A 107 -2.25 10.87 -11.64
N PRO A 108 -2.77 10.69 -12.85
CA PRO A 108 -2.64 9.44 -13.58
C PRO A 108 -1.18 9.13 -13.93
N ALA A 109 -0.82 7.86 -13.89
CA ALA A 109 0.51 7.40 -14.30
C ALA A 109 0.44 5.95 -14.83
N PRO A 110 1.46 5.49 -15.60
CA PRO A 110 1.54 4.11 -16.07
C PRO A 110 1.53 3.08 -14.94
N ARG A 111 2.11 3.43 -13.77
CA ARG A 111 2.16 2.58 -12.58
C ARG A 111 1.57 3.32 -11.40
N LEU A 112 0.55 2.72 -10.83
CA LEU A 112 -0.14 3.27 -9.67
C LEU A 112 0.28 2.53 -8.40
N CYS A 113 0.36 3.30 -7.32
CA CYS A 113 0.78 2.80 -6.02
C CYS A 113 -0.19 3.27 -4.93
N ASN A 114 -0.37 2.48 -3.91
CA ASN A 114 -1.05 2.86 -2.67
C ASN A 114 -0.07 2.79 -1.50
N LYS A 115 0.01 3.84 -0.72
CA LYS A 115 0.73 3.86 0.55
C LYS A 115 -0.25 4.15 1.69
N ASP A 116 -0.81 3.10 2.24
CA ASP A 116 -1.55 3.12 3.49
C ASP A 116 -0.94 2.05 4.41
N PRO A 117 -0.30 2.41 5.54
CA PRO A 117 0.50 1.48 6.35
C PRO A 117 -0.22 0.16 6.66
N PHE A 118 -1.47 0.21 7.08
CA PHE A 118 -2.23 -0.97 7.49
C PHE A 118 -2.90 -1.76 6.35
N THR A 119 -2.77 -1.33 5.10
CA THR A 119 -3.31 -2.07 3.95
C THR A 119 -2.72 -3.47 3.88
N LEU A 120 -1.43 -3.64 4.24
CA LEU A 120 -0.78 -4.95 4.23
C LEU A 120 -1.21 -5.94 5.33
N LYS A 121 -2.12 -5.54 6.21
CA LYS A 121 -2.85 -6.51 7.06
C LYS A 121 -3.79 -7.42 6.26
N SER A 122 -4.04 -7.10 5.00
CA SER A 122 -4.92 -7.82 4.08
C SER A 122 -4.20 -8.20 2.78
N THR A 123 -2.90 -8.45 2.82
CA THR A 123 -2.08 -8.75 1.63
C THR A 123 -2.59 -9.96 0.85
N ILE A 124 -2.99 -11.03 1.55
CA ILE A 124 -3.55 -12.24 0.89
C ILE A 124 -4.82 -11.89 0.12
N GLU A 125 -5.71 -11.11 0.71
CA GLU A 125 -6.97 -10.70 0.08
C GLU A 125 -6.70 -9.80 -1.13
N LEU A 126 -5.84 -8.79 -0.99
CA LEU A 126 -5.42 -7.93 -2.07
C LEU A 126 -4.75 -8.69 -3.21
N SER A 127 -3.97 -9.71 -2.89
CA SER A 127 -3.30 -10.53 -3.90
C SER A 127 -4.27 -11.33 -4.77
N ARG A 128 -5.46 -11.66 -4.25
CA ARG A 128 -6.55 -12.30 -5.00
C ARG A 128 -7.32 -11.28 -5.85
N MET A 129 -7.54 -10.08 -5.28
CA MET A 129 -8.23 -8.98 -5.98
C MET A 129 -7.41 -8.44 -7.15
N PHE A 130 -6.09 -8.35 -7.01
CA PHE A 130 -5.15 -7.76 -7.96
C PHE A 130 -4.03 -8.75 -8.29
N PRO A 131 -4.20 -9.59 -9.32
CA PRO A 131 -3.29 -10.70 -9.61
C PRO A 131 -1.85 -10.28 -9.87
N ASN A 132 -1.62 -9.11 -10.45
CA ASN A 132 -0.30 -8.60 -10.81
C ASN A 132 0.27 -7.58 -9.81
N ALA A 133 -0.44 -7.32 -8.70
CA ALA A 133 0.04 -6.40 -7.69
C ALA A 133 1.28 -6.92 -6.96
N LYS A 134 2.19 -6.00 -6.62
CA LYS A 134 3.39 -6.24 -5.79
C LYS A 134 3.31 -5.46 -4.49
N PHE A 135 3.83 -6.06 -3.42
CA PHE A 135 3.71 -5.56 -2.05
C PHE A 135 5.08 -5.32 -1.46
N LEU A 136 5.31 -4.11 -0.95
CA LEU A 136 6.51 -3.73 -0.21
C LEU A 136 6.18 -3.62 1.28
N LEU A 137 6.63 -4.58 2.08
CA LEU A 137 6.42 -4.60 3.53
C LEU A 137 7.59 -3.91 4.22
N MET A 138 7.37 -2.68 4.69
CA MET A 138 8.38 -1.93 5.42
C MET A 138 8.56 -2.45 6.85
N LEU A 139 9.75 -2.93 7.14
CA LEU A 139 10.19 -3.43 8.45
C LEU A 139 11.17 -2.45 9.08
N ARG A 140 10.99 -2.15 10.36
CA ARG A 140 11.90 -1.30 11.14
C ARG A 140 11.94 -1.79 12.57
N ASP A 141 13.06 -1.57 13.27
CA ASP A 141 13.21 -1.88 14.70
C ASP A 141 12.01 -1.35 15.50
N GLY A 142 11.31 -2.26 16.19
CA GLY A 142 10.10 -1.95 16.96
C GLY A 142 10.31 -0.91 18.04
N ARG A 143 11.49 -0.89 18.65
CA ARG A 143 11.85 0.11 19.67
C ARG A 143 11.88 1.51 19.05
N ALA A 144 12.49 1.66 17.87
CA ALA A 144 12.55 2.91 17.14
C ALA A 144 11.16 3.35 16.63
N VAL A 145 10.35 2.41 16.16
CA VAL A 145 8.97 2.67 15.72
C VAL A 145 8.13 3.15 16.89
N VAL A 146 8.11 2.43 18.00
CA VAL A 146 7.29 2.76 19.18
C VAL A 146 7.76 4.07 19.82
N HIS A 147 9.08 4.29 19.91
CA HIS A 147 9.60 5.59 20.36
C HIS A 147 9.09 6.74 19.48
N SER A 148 9.14 6.57 18.16
CA SER A 148 8.64 7.59 17.22
C SER A 148 7.12 7.81 17.32
N ILE A 149 6.34 6.77 17.58
CA ILE A 149 4.89 6.87 17.79
C ILE A 149 4.60 7.68 19.05
N ILE A 150 5.22 7.35 20.16
CA ILE A 150 4.99 7.99 21.46
C ILE A 150 5.49 9.43 21.46
N SER A 151 6.75 9.67 21.07
CA SER A 151 7.37 11.00 21.11
C SER A 151 6.67 12.00 20.18
N ARG A 152 6.15 11.54 19.04
CA ARG A 152 5.40 12.37 18.09
C ARG A 152 3.88 12.34 18.32
N LYS A 153 3.42 11.68 19.37
CA LYS A 153 2.00 11.55 19.74
C LYS A 153 1.12 11.06 18.58
N VAL A 154 1.63 10.09 17.80
CA VAL A 154 0.88 9.54 16.67
C VAL A 154 -0.26 8.67 17.18
N THR A 155 -1.50 9.10 16.93
CA THR A 155 -2.68 8.36 17.36
C THR A 155 -2.94 7.16 16.45
N ILE A 156 -2.86 5.97 17.04
CA ILE A 156 -3.19 4.70 16.38
C ILE A 156 -4.21 4.00 17.24
N SER A 157 -5.32 3.55 16.64
CA SER A 157 -6.36 2.85 17.38
C SER A 157 -5.81 1.63 18.12
N GLY A 158 -6.10 1.55 19.40
CA GLY A 158 -5.66 0.48 20.28
C GLY A 158 -4.24 0.62 20.85
N PHE A 159 -3.52 1.73 20.56
CA PHE A 159 -2.21 2.02 21.15
C PHE A 159 -2.35 2.96 22.35
N ASP A 160 -1.83 2.51 23.49
CA ASP A 160 -1.71 3.34 24.70
C ASP A 160 -0.37 4.07 24.68
N LEU A 161 -0.38 5.37 24.29
CA LEU A 161 0.83 6.19 24.19
C LEU A 161 1.53 6.45 25.53
N LYS A 162 0.94 6.03 26.66
CA LYS A 162 1.56 6.13 28.00
C LYS A 162 2.38 4.89 28.34
N SER A 163 2.25 3.80 27.58
CA SER A 163 2.89 2.52 27.86
C SER A 163 3.72 2.02 26.68
N TYR A 164 5.05 2.12 26.78
CA TYR A 164 5.97 1.53 25.80
C TYR A 164 5.77 0.04 25.60
N ARG A 165 5.56 -0.68 26.71
CA ARG A 165 5.34 -2.13 26.68
C ARG A 165 4.09 -2.48 25.88
N SER A 166 2.95 -1.84 26.20
CA SER A 166 1.70 -2.07 25.47
C SER A 166 1.85 -1.73 23.97
N CYS A 167 2.53 -0.64 23.64
CA CYS A 167 2.80 -0.27 22.26
C CYS A 167 3.67 -1.30 21.53
N LEU A 168 4.71 -1.86 22.20
CA LEU A 168 5.58 -2.89 21.61
C LEU A 168 4.82 -4.19 21.38
N GLU A 169 3.98 -4.63 22.32
CA GLU A 169 3.12 -5.80 22.17
C GLU A 169 2.17 -5.66 20.96
N LYS A 170 1.54 -4.48 20.82
CA LYS A 170 0.68 -4.18 19.67
C LYS A 170 1.45 -4.10 18.35
N TRP A 171 2.65 -3.52 18.37
CA TRP A 171 3.55 -3.48 17.24
C TRP A 171 3.94 -4.91 16.79
N SER A 172 4.36 -5.77 17.73
CA SER A 172 4.76 -7.15 17.44
C SER A 172 3.62 -7.93 16.79
N THR A 173 2.43 -7.92 17.41
CA THR A 173 1.25 -8.60 16.88
C THR A 173 0.89 -8.12 15.47
N ALA A 174 0.97 -6.80 15.21
CA ALA A 174 0.65 -6.26 13.90
C ALA A 174 1.70 -6.65 12.85
N MET A 175 2.99 -6.64 13.23
CA MET A 175 4.09 -7.01 12.34
C MET A 175 4.09 -8.50 12.03
N GLU A 176 3.87 -9.35 13.03
CA GLU A 176 3.73 -10.81 12.84
C GLU A 176 2.61 -11.13 11.84
N ASN A 177 1.45 -10.47 11.98
CA ASN A 177 0.35 -10.65 11.03
C ASN A 177 0.75 -10.23 9.60
N MET A 178 1.30 -9.02 9.42
CA MET A 178 1.66 -8.52 8.09
C MET A 178 2.79 -9.36 7.47
N TYR A 179 3.77 -9.78 8.26
CA TYR A 179 4.86 -10.63 7.80
C TYR A 179 4.35 -12.01 7.38
N PHE A 180 3.47 -12.63 8.18
CA PHE A 180 2.80 -13.88 7.81
C PHE A 180 2.05 -13.77 6.49
N GLN A 181 1.29 -12.69 6.30
CA GLN A 181 0.56 -12.42 5.06
C GLN A 181 1.52 -12.31 3.86
N CYS A 182 2.63 -11.60 4.03
CA CYS A 182 3.67 -11.44 3.02
C CYS A 182 4.28 -12.79 2.62
N LEU A 183 4.65 -13.62 3.62
CA LEU A 183 5.18 -14.96 3.37
C LEU A 183 4.19 -15.86 2.62
N LYS A 184 2.90 -15.78 2.93
CA LYS A 184 1.85 -16.57 2.28
C LYS A 184 1.64 -16.20 0.81
N VAL A 185 1.79 -14.94 0.47
CA VAL A 185 1.70 -14.46 -0.92
C VAL A 185 2.95 -14.83 -1.73
N GLY A 186 4.08 -14.94 -1.06
CA GLY A 186 5.34 -15.42 -1.65
C GLY A 186 6.27 -14.31 -2.15
N PRO A 187 7.57 -14.66 -2.32
CA PRO A 187 8.63 -13.68 -2.59
C PRO A 187 8.56 -13.03 -3.97
N SER A 188 7.87 -13.63 -4.94
CA SER A 188 7.67 -13.03 -6.26
C SER A 188 6.70 -11.83 -6.22
N ARG A 189 5.87 -11.73 -5.18
CA ARG A 189 4.83 -10.72 -5.07
C ARG A 189 4.90 -9.88 -3.80
N CYS A 190 5.56 -10.34 -2.74
CA CYS A 190 5.73 -9.57 -1.51
C CYS A 190 7.19 -9.55 -1.07
N MET A 191 7.76 -8.35 -0.98
CA MET A 191 9.14 -8.13 -0.56
C MET A 191 9.18 -7.42 0.78
N PRO A 192 9.76 -8.05 1.83
CA PRO A 192 10.14 -7.35 3.04
C PRO A 192 11.29 -6.37 2.77
N VAL A 193 11.13 -5.11 3.18
CA VAL A 193 12.14 -4.06 3.05
C VAL A 193 12.53 -3.57 4.42
N TYR A 194 13.79 -3.80 4.80
CA TYR A 194 14.33 -3.37 6.08
C TYR A 194 14.75 -1.90 6.00
N TYR A 195 14.11 -1.06 6.80
CA TYR A 195 14.33 0.39 6.83
C TYR A 195 15.80 0.75 7.08
N GLU A 196 16.44 0.07 8.03
CA GLU A 196 17.83 0.32 8.39
C GLU A 196 18.78 0.01 7.22
N GLN A 197 18.52 -1.07 6.47
CA GLN A 197 19.31 -1.40 5.28
C GLN A 197 19.07 -0.37 4.16
N LEU A 198 17.82 0.05 3.98
CA LEU A 198 17.48 1.05 2.97
C LEU A 198 18.19 2.39 3.22
N VAL A 199 18.27 2.86 4.47
CA VAL A 199 18.90 4.16 4.76
C VAL A 199 20.43 4.09 4.83
N LEU A 200 21.00 2.94 5.14
CA LEU A 200 22.44 2.74 5.19
C LEU A 200 23.04 2.40 3.81
N HIS A 201 22.29 1.73 2.96
CA HIS A 201 22.71 1.26 1.64
C HIS A 201 21.62 1.58 0.58
N PRO A 202 21.28 2.87 0.37
CA PRO A 202 20.11 3.25 -0.43
C PRO A 202 20.21 2.78 -1.89
N GLU A 203 21.35 2.94 -2.54
CA GLU A 203 21.54 2.53 -3.93
C GLU A 203 21.34 1.02 -4.10
N GLN A 204 22.03 0.21 -3.29
CA GLN A 204 21.92 -1.24 -3.35
C GLN A 204 20.48 -1.73 -3.10
N MET A 205 19.82 -1.14 -2.10
CA MET A 205 18.45 -1.53 -1.77
C MET A 205 17.45 -1.08 -2.83
N MET A 206 17.64 0.11 -3.42
CA MET A 206 16.76 0.59 -4.48
C MET A 206 16.91 -0.21 -5.77
N HIS A 207 18.13 -0.66 -6.14
CA HIS A 207 18.30 -1.61 -7.25
C HIS A 207 17.46 -2.87 -7.06
N ARG A 208 17.52 -3.49 -5.89
CA ARG A 208 16.74 -4.70 -5.57
C ARG A 208 15.22 -4.45 -5.58
N ILE A 209 14.80 -3.28 -5.07
CA ILE A 209 13.37 -2.91 -5.02
C ILE A 209 12.84 -2.65 -6.43
N LEU A 210 13.56 -1.90 -7.26
CA LEU A 210 13.14 -1.60 -8.63
C LEU A 210 13.14 -2.87 -9.50
N GLU A 211 14.15 -3.73 -9.37
CA GLU A 211 14.16 -5.06 -10.00
C GLU A 211 12.93 -5.88 -9.60
N PHE A 212 12.63 -5.95 -8.29
CA PHE A 212 11.42 -6.63 -7.79
C PHE A 212 10.14 -6.03 -8.37
N LEU A 213 10.07 -4.72 -8.58
CA LEU A 213 8.89 -4.02 -9.12
C LEU A 213 8.82 -4.04 -10.66
N ASP A 214 9.80 -4.61 -11.36
CA ASP A 214 9.98 -4.53 -12.81
C ASP A 214 10.00 -3.08 -13.32
N ILE A 215 10.72 -2.21 -12.60
CA ILE A 215 10.91 -0.80 -12.94
C ILE A 215 12.37 -0.58 -13.33
N PRO A 216 12.66 0.05 -14.46
CA PRO A 216 14.03 0.40 -14.85
C PRO A 216 14.69 1.29 -13.78
N TRP A 217 16.01 1.15 -13.64
CA TRP A 217 16.79 2.03 -12.77
C TRP A 217 16.72 3.49 -13.25
N ASP A 218 16.46 4.38 -12.31
CA ASP A 218 16.60 5.82 -12.50
C ASP A 218 17.27 6.40 -11.24
N ASN A 219 18.33 7.18 -11.43
CA ASN A 219 19.12 7.75 -10.34
C ASN A 219 18.33 8.75 -9.47
N ILE A 220 17.19 9.23 -9.94
CA ILE A 220 16.33 10.17 -9.22
C ILE A 220 15.85 9.58 -7.88
N VAL A 221 15.77 8.25 -7.74
CA VAL A 221 15.40 7.58 -6.49
C VAL A 221 16.37 7.88 -5.34
N LEU A 222 17.63 8.23 -5.66
CA LEU A 222 18.64 8.64 -4.68
C LEU A 222 18.60 10.16 -4.41
N HIS A 223 17.81 10.91 -5.16
CA HIS A 223 17.72 12.37 -5.10
C HIS A 223 16.27 12.86 -4.97
N HIS A 224 15.38 12.01 -4.46
CA HIS A 224 13.94 12.29 -4.30
C HIS A 224 13.66 13.58 -3.51
N GLU A 225 14.55 13.97 -2.59
CA GLU A 225 14.43 15.21 -1.80
C GLU A 225 14.40 16.46 -2.68
N GLN A 226 14.98 16.41 -3.88
CA GLN A 226 14.97 17.52 -4.83
C GLN A 226 13.58 17.81 -5.39
N LEU A 227 12.65 16.86 -5.30
CA LEU A 227 11.29 16.96 -5.82
C LEU A 227 10.25 17.23 -4.73
N ILE A 228 10.62 17.19 -3.45
CA ILE A 228 9.69 17.39 -2.34
C ILE A 228 9.13 18.81 -2.36
N ASN A 229 7.80 18.93 -2.35
CA ASN A 229 7.03 20.18 -2.34
C ASN A 229 7.34 21.14 -3.50
N LYS A 230 7.81 20.60 -4.64
CA LYS A 230 7.93 21.37 -5.88
C LYS A 230 6.70 21.18 -6.77
N PRO A 231 6.41 22.12 -7.68
CA PRO A 231 5.34 21.94 -8.69
C PRO A 231 5.57 20.67 -9.50
N GLY A 232 4.53 19.82 -9.62
CA GLY A 232 4.63 18.51 -10.28
C GLY A 232 5.50 17.48 -9.55
N GLY A 233 5.96 17.78 -8.35
CA GLY A 233 6.80 16.90 -7.53
C GLY A 233 6.03 16.18 -6.42
N ILE A 234 6.77 15.76 -5.38
CA ILE A 234 6.26 14.93 -4.28
C ILE A 234 5.61 15.81 -3.23
N SER A 235 4.30 15.65 -3.02
CA SER A 235 3.60 16.27 -1.89
C SER A 235 3.81 15.45 -0.62
N LEU A 236 4.26 16.07 0.46
CA LEU A 236 4.30 15.47 1.80
C LEU A 236 3.41 16.27 2.74
N SER A 237 2.35 15.64 3.23
CA SER A 237 1.51 16.20 4.31
C SER A 237 2.36 16.41 5.58
N LYS A 238 2.20 17.59 6.21
CA LYS A 238 2.90 17.97 7.45
C LYS A 238 2.45 17.16 8.66
#